data_1ecc5870297caab0310fada0a0376d14
#
_entry.id   1ecc5870297caab0310fada0a0376d14
#
_cell.length_a   1.000
_cell.length_b   1.000
_cell.length_c   1.000
_cell.angle_alpha   90.00
_cell.angle_beta   90.00
_cell.angle_gamma   90.00
#
_symmetry.space_group_name_H-M   'P 1'
#
loop_
_entity.id
_entity.type
_entity.pdbx_description
1 polymer ?
#
loop_
_entity_poly.entity_id
_entity_poly.type
_entity_poly.pdbx_seq_one_letter_code
_entity_poly.pdbx_strand_id
1 'polypeptide(L)'
;MAPLAGGLIAFSMPPWGWWPFAFVGIAILDMLLANQPRKERFKRATVVGIWWLFPATFWMWDMTIPGYLIQGVVFSMLYGAVAMLVPPTQGRRVALPAALVLAALVRWNWPFGGVPLASLAISQSDAPLAQTARVFGSLTIVALVGVGGVALSALAERNMRDTTIAVGVLVAAVFLTIVAPHGQAIDTIDIAIVQGGGPQNTRAANTSSREVFVRHLEASQGVQGPVDFVLWPENVVHTRGPLVDTPVYDELVEMAQDLDAPIIAGIIETFGDEGFFLNASMTINPDGTNSGRYDKLRRVPFGEFVPFRGLIERVAPDFLPTNDAKPGTGPAIIETGVGTAAISISWEVFHDDRTYDGMSNGGLIQLNPTNGSSFWLTIVQTQQIASSQLRAIESGRWVLQAAPTGFSAIIKPDGTIVDRTGISEARVLQGEVELREGNTWATRFTWYPMFVVAVVGFVVAWGFARRDSVASTA
;
A
#
# COMPACT_ATOMS: atom_id res chain seq x y z
N MET A 1 -5.13 22.07 19.68
CA MET A 1 -4.51 22.17 18.32
C MET A 1 -3.87 20.85 17.87
N ALA A 2 -3.07 20.12 18.70
CA ALA A 2 -2.47 18.85 18.25
C ALA A 2 -3.51 17.78 17.87
N PRO A 3 -4.60 17.55 18.65
CA PRO A 3 -5.68 16.66 18.22
C PRO A 3 -6.32 17.07 16.88
N LEU A 4 -6.53 18.37 16.67
CA LEU A 4 -7.07 18.89 15.41
C LEU A 4 -6.14 18.59 14.23
N ALA A 5 -4.83 18.81 14.39
CA ALA A 5 -3.86 18.50 13.35
C ALA A 5 -3.90 17.02 12.94
N GLY A 6 -3.88 16.13 13.94
CA GLY A 6 -3.96 14.67 13.68
C GLY A 6 -5.29 14.26 13.06
N GLY A 7 -6.41 14.80 13.55
CA GLY A 7 -7.73 14.53 12.99
C GLY A 7 -7.87 14.97 11.54
N LEU A 8 -7.35 16.16 11.19
CA LEU A 8 -7.32 16.61 9.79
C LEU A 8 -6.52 15.66 8.90
N ILE A 9 -5.35 15.21 9.36
CA ILE A 9 -4.57 14.22 8.61
C ILE A 9 -5.35 12.90 8.49
N ALA A 10 -6.03 12.43 9.53
CA ALA A 10 -6.85 11.23 9.46
C ALA A 10 -7.97 11.35 8.41
N PHE A 11 -8.69 12.47 8.40
CA PHE A 11 -9.76 12.71 7.42
C PHE A 11 -9.25 12.94 5.98
N SER A 12 -7.96 13.16 5.79
CA SER A 12 -7.37 13.16 4.45
C SER A 12 -7.22 11.77 3.85
N MET A 13 -7.30 10.72 4.68
CA MET A 13 -7.19 9.33 4.24
C MET A 13 -8.50 8.80 3.64
N PRO A 14 -8.46 7.84 2.69
CA PRO A 14 -9.65 7.08 2.34
C PRO A 14 -10.22 6.34 3.58
N PRO A 15 -11.54 6.17 3.69
CA PRO A 15 -12.57 6.47 2.70
C PRO A 15 -13.01 7.94 2.62
N TRP A 16 -12.59 8.82 3.52
CA TRP A 16 -13.02 10.24 3.51
C TRP A 16 -12.40 11.01 2.36
N GLY A 17 -11.07 10.85 2.12
CA GLY A 17 -10.37 11.36 0.94
C GLY A 17 -10.27 12.88 0.83
N TRP A 18 -10.42 13.62 1.95
CA TRP A 18 -10.29 15.09 1.96
C TRP A 18 -8.81 15.50 1.94
N TRP A 19 -8.12 15.14 0.86
CA TRP A 19 -6.68 15.26 0.70
C TRP A 19 -6.07 16.63 1.09
N PRO A 20 -6.74 17.81 0.91
CA PRO A 20 -6.17 19.10 1.34
C PRO A 20 -5.94 19.20 2.84
N PHE A 21 -6.67 18.42 3.65
CA PHE A 21 -6.54 18.42 5.09
C PHE A 21 -5.19 17.89 5.57
N ALA A 22 -4.49 17.07 4.79
CA ALA A 22 -3.13 16.65 5.10
C ALA A 22 -2.20 17.85 5.21
N PHE A 23 -2.28 18.79 4.28
CA PHE A 23 -1.45 20.02 4.29
C PHE A 23 -1.77 20.91 5.48
N VAL A 24 -3.05 21.10 5.80
CA VAL A 24 -3.47 21.89 6.94
C VAL A 24 -3.02 21.25 8.26
N GLY A 25 -3.17 19.95 8.40
CA GLY A 25 -2.69 19.20 9.56
C GLY A 25 -1.18 19.32 9.77
N ILE A 26 -0.39 19.20 8.70
CA ILE A 26 1.06 19.38 8.75
C ILE A 26 1.43 20.86 9.02
N ALA A 27 0.69 21.83 8.49
CA ALA A 27 0.92 23.24 8.80
C ALA A 27 0.73 23.54 10.31
N ILE A 28 -0.33 22.97 10.91
CA ILE A 28 -0.55 23.08 12.34
C ILE A 28 0.58 22.39 13.12
N LEU A 29 1.03 21.21 12.68
CA LEU A 29 2.17 20.51 13.28
C LEU A 29 3.44 21.40 13.23
N ASP A 30 3.76 22.02 12.08
CA ASP A 30 4.90 22.92 11.95
C ASP A 30 4.84 24.06 12.98
N MET A 31 3.68 24.74 13.12
CA MET A 31 3.48 25.79 14.10
C MET A 31 3.58 25.29 15.55
N LEU A 32 3.11 24.07 15.83
CA LEU A 32 3.21 23.44 17.15
C LEU A 32 4.65 23.12 17.56
N LEU A 33 5.55 22.88 16.60
CA LEU A 33 6.96 22.59 16.87
C LEU A 33 7.81 23.85 17.02
N ALA A 34 7.32 25.04 16.59
CA ALA A 34 8.03 26.29 16.61
C ALA A 34 8.48 26.68 18.02
N ASN A 35 9.78 27.01 18.18
CA ASN A 35 10.38 27.50 19.41
C ASN A 35 10.16 26.61 20.65
N GLN A 36 9.93 25.32 20.43
CA GLN A 36 9.67 24.36 21.52
C GLN A 36 10.92 23.56 21.89
N PRO A 37 11.13 23.27 23.19
CA PRO A 37 12.17 22.36 23.62
C PRO A 37 11.89 20.92 23.12
N ARG A 38 12.94 20.09 23.02
CA ARG A 38 12.84 18.72 22.49
C ARG A 38 11.70 17.90 23.08
N LYS A 39 11.52 17.94 24.41
CA LYS A 39 10.47 17.17 25.10
C LYS A 39 9.06 17.60 24.67
N GLU A 40 8.84 18.90 24.46
CA GLU A 40 7.54 19.40 24.01
C GLU A 40 7.28 19.07 22.55
N ARG A 41 8.31 19.12 21.68
CA ARG A 41 8.18 18.67 20.28
C ARG A 41 7.80 17.19 20.23
N PHE A 42 8.45 16.33 21.03
CA PHE A 42 8.09 14.92 21.16
C PHE A 42 6.61 14.76 21.54
N LYS A 43 6.18 15.37 22.64
CA LYS A 43 4.80 15.23 23.14
C LYS A 43 3.77 15.69 22.10
N ARG A 44 3.98 16.87 21.51
CA ARG A 44 3.03 17.46 20.55
C ARG A 44 2.91 16.60 19.28
N ALA A 45 4.03 16.17 18.71
CA ALA A 45 4.02 15.32 17.53
C ALA A 45 3.45 13.93 17.84
N THR A 46 3.70 13.35 19.02
CA THR A 46 3.05 12.10 19.47
C THR A 46 1.54 12.26 19.53
N VAL A 47 1.03 13.36 20.12
CA VAL A 47 -0.43 13.60 20.15
C VAL A 47 -1.01 13.76 18.74
N VAL A 48 -0.32 14.43 17.83
CA VAL A 48 -0.73 14.48 16.41
C VAL A 48 -0.78 13.09 15.83
N GLY A 49 0.26 12.28 16.06
CA GLY A 49 0.32 10.88 15.59
C GLY A 49 -0.85 10.02 16.12
N ILE A 50 -1.21 10.15 17.39
CA ILE A 50 -2.35 9.46 18.00
C ILE A 50 -3.64 9.79 17.27
N TRP A 51 -3.95 11.07 17.11
CA TRP A 51 -5.19 11.50 16.46
C TRP A 51 -5.19 11.30 14.92
N TRP A 52 -4.04 11.04 14.34
CA TRP A 52 -3.92 10.62 12.95
C TRP A 52 -4.10 9.11 12.81
N LEU A 53 -3.26 8.33 13.51
CA LEU A 53 -3.14 6.89 13.23
C LEU A 53 -4.32 6.09 13.77
N PHE A 54 -4.82 6.39 14.98
CA PHE A 54 -5.92 5.61 15.53
C PHE A 54 -7.17 5.63 14.64
N PRO A 55 -7.70 6.79 14.20
CA PRO A 55 -8.85 6.78 13.30
C PRO A 55 -8.55 6.11 11.95
N ALA A 56 -7.39 6.40 11.37
CA ALA A 56 -7.03 5.92 10.02
C ALA A 56 -6.69 4.42 9.96
N THR A 57 -6.42 3.78 11.11
CA THR A 57 -6.17 2.33 11.22
C THR A 57 -7.21 1.62 12.09
N PHE A 58 -8.37 2.21 12.31
CA PHE A 58 -9.41 1.67 13.20
C PHE A 58 -9.90 0.26 12.81
N TRP A 59 -9.78 -0.10 11.53
CA TRP A 59 -10.07 -1.45 11.04
C TRP A 59 -9.26 -2.56 11.72
N MET A 60 -8.08 -2.23 12.29
CA MET A 60 -7.26 -3.21 13.04
C MET A 60 -7.90 -3.64 14.37
N TRP A 61 -8.89 -2.89 14.87
CA TRP A 61 -9.64 -3.24 16.07
C TRP A 61 -10.27 -4.62 15.97
N ASP A 62 -10.80 -4.97 14.80
CA ASP A 62 -11.44 -6.28 14.57
C ASP A 62 -10.42 -7.42 14.44
N MET A 63 -9.21 -7.09 13.96
CA MET A 63 -8.16 -8.10 13.83
C MET A 63 -7.53 -8.42 15.21
N THR A 64 -7.11 -7.37 15.91
CA THR A 64 -6.46 -7.52 17.23
C THR A 64 -6.48 -6.20 18.00
N ILE A 65 -7.25 -6.14 19.09
CA ILE A 65 -7.30 -4.94 19.95
C ILE A 65 -5.92 -4.59 20.53
N PRO A 66 -5.15 -5.53 21.12
CA PRO A 66 -3.81 -5.22 21.61
C PRO A 66 -2.87 -4.72 20.48
N GLY A 67 -2.90 -5.37 19.32
CA GLY A 67 -2.09 -4.96 18.16
C GLY A 67 -2.43 -3.55 17.68
N TYR A 68 -3.71 -3.22 17.60
CA TYR A 68 -4.18 -1.88 17.24
C TYR A 68 -3.67 -0.81 18.22
N LEU A 69 -3.79 -1.05 19.54
CA LEU A 69 -3.34 -0.11 20.56
C LEU A 69 -1.82 0.06 20.55
N ILE A 70 -1.08 -1.05 20.49
CA ILE A 70 0.40 -1.02 20.49
C ILE A 70 0.92 -0.31 19.25
N GLN A 71 0.46 -0.68 18.04
CA GLN A 71 0.93 -0.04 16.82
C GLN A 71 0.60 1.46 16.80
N GLY A 72 -0.61 1.84 17.22
CA GLY A 72 -1.02 3.24 17.27
C GLY A 72 -0.13 4.07 18.19
N VAL A 73 0.20 3.57 19.38
CA VAL A 73 1.10 4.25 20.33
C VAL A 73 2.54 4.26 19.81
N VAL A 74 3.09 3.12 19.40
CA VAL A 74 4.50 2.98 18.96
C VAL A 74 4.78 3.89 17.77
N PHE A 75 3.93 3.88 16.76
CA PHE A 75 4.13 4.75 15.60
C PHE A 75 3.85 6.23 15.89
N SER A 76 2.92 6.55 16.79
CA SER A 76 2.75 7.93 17.24
C SER A 76 4.00 8.43 17.97
N MET A 77 4.62 7.59 18.80
CA MET A 77 5.90 7.93 19.47
C MET A 77 7.06 8.01 18.47
N LEU A 78 7.05 7.25 17.38
CA LEU A 78 8.02 7.40 16.30
C LEU A 78 7.94 8.81 15.67
N TYR A 79 6.74 9.31 15.36
CA TYR A 79 6.57 10.72 14.92
C TYR A 79 7.04 11.72 15.96
N GLY A 80 6.81 11.44 17.24
CA GLY A 80 7.38 12.21 18.35
C GLY A 80 8.91 12.21 18.34
N ALA A 81 9.51 11.03 18.17
CA ALA A 81 10.97 10.86 18.18
C ALA A 81 11.64 11.60 17.01
N VAL A 82 11.11 11.48 15.79
CA VAL A 82 11.68 12.22 14.65
C VAL A 82 11.46 13.74 14.77
N ALA A 83 10.39 14.19 15.42
CA ALA A 83 10.17 15.60 15.70
C ALA A 83 11.21 16.18 16.67
N MET A 84 11.86 15.36 17.50
CA MET A 84 13.00 15.83 18.33
C MET A 84 14.23 16.19 17.50
N LEU A 85 14.37 15.61 16.30
CA LEU A 85 15.46 15.91 15.37
C LEU A 85 15.24 17.21 14.59
N VAL A 86 14.01 17.70 14.53
CA VAL A 86 13.67 18.96 13.88
C VAL A 86 14.15 20.12 14.74
N PRO A 87 14.99 21.08 14.25
CA PRO A 87 15.39 22.25 15.03
C PRO A 87 14.18 23.15 15.35
N PRO A 88 14.21 23.89 16.46
CA PRO A 88 13.07 24.74 16.88
C PRO A 88 12.94 26.06 16.11
N THR A 89 13.98 26.48 15.40
CA THR A 89 14.12 27.77 14.72
C THR A 89 13.88 27.67 13.20
N GLN A 90 14.47 28.54 12.40
CA GLN A 90 14.27 28.61 10.94
C GLN A 90 14.55 27.30 10.20
N GLY A 91 15.54 26.51 10.64
CA GLY A 91 15.81 25.17 10.08
C GLY A 91 14.65 24.19 10.21
N ARG A 92 13.66 24.47 11.06
CA ARG A 92 12.45 23.65 11.25
C ARG A 92 11.76 23.32 9.94
N ARG A 93 11.56 24.32 9.09
CA ARG A 93 10.80 24.21 7.83
C ARG A 93 11.49 23.32 6.78
N VAL A 94 12.82 23.22 6.86
CA VAL A 94 13.58 22.29 6.01
C VAL A 94 13.59 20.88 6.61
N ALA A 95 13.71 20.79 7.94
CA ALA A 95 13.79 19.50 8.63
C ALA A 95 12.45 18.76 8.74
N LEU A 96 11.31 19.45 8.78
CA LEU A 96 10.02 18.80 8.97
C LEU A 96 9.66 17.84 7.82
N PRO A 97 9.75 18.21 6.53
CA PRO A 97 9.56 17.26 5.43
C PRO A 97 10.53 16.08 5.51
N ALA A 98 11.79 16.33 5.84
CA ALA A 98 12.80 15.27 6.02
C ALA A 98 12.44 14.32 7.17
N ALA A 99 11.93 14.86 8.29
CA ALA A 99 11.47 14.06 9.43
C ALA A 99 10.28 13.17 9.09
N LEU A 100 9.34 13.66 8.29
CA LEU A 100 8.20 12.88 7.80
C LEU A 100 8.66 11.72 6.90
N VAL A 101 9.60 11.96 5.99
CA VAL A 101 10.22 10.92 5.14
C VAL A 101 10.93 9.88 6.00
N LEU A 102 11.75 10.30 6.98
CA LEU A 102 12.44 9.38 7.87
C LEU A 102 11.45 8.53 8.70
N ALA A 103 10.38 9.14 9.22
CA ALA A 103 9.34 8.43 9.95
C ALA A 103 8.63 7.40 9.05
N ALA A 104 8.33 7.76 7.80
CA ALA A 104 7.73 6.86 6.82
C ALA A 104 8.67 5.70 6.51
N LEU A 105 9.95 5.94 6.21
CA LEU A 105 10.95 4.90 5.95
C LEU A 105 11.05 3.90 7.11
N VAL A 106 11.12 4.38 8.36
CA VAL A 106 11.16 3.50 9.52
C VAL A 106 9.86 2.72 9.64
N ARG A 107 8.70 3.37 9.58
CA ARG A 107 7.39 2.74 9.77
C ARG A 107 7.06 1.71 8.69
N TRP A 108 7.50 1.92 7.45
CA TRP A 108 7.23 1.01 6.34
C TRP A 108 8.11 -0.25 6.35
N ASN A 109 9.17 -0.25 7.16
CA ASN A 109 10.10 -1.38 7.24
C ASN A 109 10.19 -2.02 8.63
N TRP A 110 9.76 -1.33 9.70
CA TRP A 110 9.92 -1.78 11.08
C TRP A 110 8.67 -1.46 11.92
N PRO A 111 8.28 -2.33 12.89
CA PRO A 111 8.76 -3.71 13.11
C PRO A 111 8.08 -4.71 12.14
N PHE A 112 8.57 -5.94 12.12
CA PHE A 112 7.97 -7.09 11.41
C PHE A 112 7.69 -6.88 9.92
N GLY A 113 8.49 -6.10 9.23
CA GLY A 113 8.31 -5.73 7.82
C GLY A 113 7.55 -4.43 7.62
N GLY A 114 7.10 -3.78 8.70
CA GLY A 114 6.50 -2.45 8.67
C GLY A 114 4.99 -2.42 8.49
N VAL A 115 4.42 -1.22 8.64
CA VAL A 115 2.98 -0.92 8.45
C VAL A 115 2.82 0.36 7.61
N PRO A 116 2.81 0.27 6.28
CA PRO A 116 2.75 1.45 5.38
C PRO A 116 1.36 2.08 5.25
N LEU A 117 0.32 1.46 5.82
CA LEU A 117 -1.06 1.96 5.84
C LEU A 117 -1.18 3.35 6.50
N ALA A 118 -2.25 4.06 6.19
CA ALA A 118 -2.50 5.41 6.72
C ALA A 118 -1.31 6.36 6.51
N SER A 119 -0.60 6.24 5.38
CA SER A 119 0.53 7.11 5.03
C SER A 119 0.06 8.41 4.38
N LEU A 120 0.87 9.48 4.48
CA LEU A 120 0.60 10.72 3.77
C LEU A 120 0.55 10.52 2.25
N ALA A 121 1.22 9.51 1.71
CA ALA A 121 1.14 9.18 0.29
C ALA A 121 -0.27 8.68 -0.09
N ILE A 122 -0.83 7.75 0.69
CA ILE A 122 -2.19 7.22 0.47
C ILE A 122 -3.23 8.34 0.51
N SER A 123 -3.04 9.37 1.35
CA SER A 123 -3.96 10.51 1.41
C SER A 123 -4.02 11.33 0.13
N GLN A 124 -3.07 11.15 -0.77
CA GLN A 124 -2.94 11.92 -2.00
C GLN A 124 -3.20 11.10 -3.27
N SER A 125 -3.68 9.86 -3.17
CA SER A 125 -3.88 8.97 -4.33
C SER A 125 -4.76 9.58 -5.44
N ASP A 126 -5.79 10.34 -5.05
CA ASP A 126 -6.71 11.02 -5.96
C ASP A 126 -6.37 12.52 -6.15
N ALA A 127 -5.27 12.98 -5.56
CA ALA A 127 -4.84 14.38 -5.66
C ALA A 127 -3.84 14.59 -6.82
N PRO A 128 -3.71 15.82 -7.34
CA PRO A 128 -2.72 16.13 -8.38
C PRO A 128 -1.28 15.73 -8.01
N LEU A 129 -0.97 15.72 -6.69
CA LEU A 129 0.34 15.35 -6.19
C LEU A 129 0.67 13.86 -6.37
N ALA A 130 -0.33 12.99 -6.58
CA ALA A 130 -0.12 11.56 -6.81
C ALA A 130 0.89 11.29 -7.94
N GLN A 131 0.84 12.10 -9.02
CA GLN A 131 1.73 11.94 -10.18
C GLN A 131 3.22 12.06 -9.82
N THR A 132 3.56 12.72 -8.70
CA THR A 132 4.95 12.84 -8.24
C THR A 132 5.52 11.52 -7.73
N ALA A 133 4.68 10.51 -7.46
CA ALA A 133 5.13 9.16 -7.10
C ALA A 133 6.01 8.52 -8.19
N ARG A 134 5.81 8.88 -9.46
CA ARG A 134 6.62 8.43 -10.61
C ARG A 134 8.09 8.84 -10.49
N VAL A 135 8.38 9.93 -9.76
CA VAL A 135 9.73 10.49 -9.66
C VAL A 135 10.61 9.64 -8.73
N PHE A 136 10.26 9.53 -7.45
CA PHE A 136 11.00 8.69 -6.48
C PHE A 136 10.05 8.00 -5.49
N GLY A 137 8.92 7.53 -5.98
CA GLY A 137 7.96 6.74 -5.21
C GLY A 137 7.09 7.55 -4.24
N SER A 138 6.32 6.83 -3.46
CA SER A 138 5.40 7.37 -2.45
C SER A 138 6.08 8.26 -1.40
N LEU A 139 7.38 8.09 -1.16
CA LEU A 139 8.15 8.96 -0.26
C LEU A 139 8.26 10.40 -0.79
N THR A 140 8.25 10.59 -2.11
CA THR A 140 8.18 11.94 -2.72
C THR A 140 6.90 12.64 -2.30
N ILE A 141 5.77 11.97 -2.35
CA ILE A 141 4.49 12.53 -1.90
C ILE A 141 4.55 12.90 -0.41
N VAL A 142 5.11 12.03 0.44
CA VAL A 142 5.29 12.31 1.87
C VAL A 142 6.09 13.60 2.08
N ALA A 143 7.20 13.77 1.37
CA ALA A 143 8.01 14.99 1.44
C ALA A 143 7.23 16.23 0.98
N LEU A 144 6.50 16.12 -0.14
CA LEU A 144 5.77 17.25 -0.73
C LEU A 144 4.55 17.66 0.08
N VAL A 145 3.87 16.71 0.75
CA VAL A 145 2.84 17.05 1.76
C VAL A 145 3.49 17.81 2.91
N GLY A 146 4.68 17.41 3.34
CA GLY A 146 5.48 18.16 4.31
C GLY A 146 5.80 19.59 3.85
N VAL A 147 6.28 19.74 2.62
CA VAL A 147 6.60 21.05 2.00
C VAL A 147 5.34 21.91 1.85
N GLY A 148 4.22 21.33 1.42
CA GLY A 148 2.95 22.05 1.29
C GLY A 148 2.41 22.53 2.63
N GLY A 149 2.53 21.71 3.69
CA GLY A 149 2.19 22.14 5.05
C GLY A 149 3.08 23.28 5.54
N VAL A 150 4.39 23.21 5.26
CA VAL A 150 5.34 24.30 5.54
C VAL A 150 4.98 25.57 4.75
N ALA A 151 4.58 25.47 3.48
CA ALA A 151 4.13 26.62 2.70
C ALA A 151 2.93 27.32 3.36
N LEU A 152 1.95 26.54 3.82
CA LEU A 152 0.77 27.08 4.51
C LEU A 152 1.11 27.74 5.86
N SER A 153 1.96 27.10 6.68
CA SER A 153 2.39 27.67 7.96
C SER A 153 3.21 28.95 7.77
N ALA A 154 4.11 28.96 6.79
CA ALA A 154 4.90 30.14 6.45
C ALA A 154 4.02 31.31 5.97
N LEU A 155 3.01 31.01 5.15
CA LEU A 155 2.04 32.00 4.68
C LEU A 155 1.23 32.56 5.85
N ALA A 156 0.77 31.72 6.77
CA ALA A 156 0.05 32.13 7.97
C ALA A 156 0.91 33.04 8.89
N GLU A 157 2.20 32.80 8.97
CA GLU A 157 3.19 33.61 9.69
C GLU A 157 3.68 34.84 8.87
N ARG A 158 3.14 35.07 7.67
CA ARG A 158 3.52 36.11 6.71
C ARG A 158 5.00 36.07 6.29
N ASN A 159 5.62 34.90 6.36
CA ASN A 159 6.99 34.72 5.90
C ASN A 159 6.97 34.38 4.39
N MET A 160 6.91 35.42 3.56
CA MET A 160 6.81 35.26 2.10
C MET A 160 8.01 34.58 1.48
N ARG A 161 9.21 34.73 2.07
CA ARG A 161 10.42 34.06 1.57
C ARG A 161 10.27 32.53 1.63
N ASP A 162 9.95 32.00 2.80
CA ASP A 162 9.82 30.55 2.98
C ASP A 162 8.61 30.02 2.21
N THR A 163 7.52 30.79 2.14
CA THR A 163 6.36 30.45 1.29
C THR A 163 6.77 30.31 -0.18
N THR A 164 7.48 31.30 -0.73
CA THR A 164 7.92 31.27 -2.14
C THR A 164 8.87 30.09 -2.40
N ILE A 165 9.81 29.81 -1.49
CA ILE A 165 10.72 28.65 -1.63
C ILE A 165 9.91 27.35 -1.64
N ALA A 166 9.00 27.16 -0.69
CA ALA A 166 8.20 25.94 -0.59
C ALA A 166 7.30 25.74 -1.83
N VAL A 167 6.63 26.80 -2.28
CA VAL A 167 5.84 26.76 -3.53
C VAL A 167 6.72 26.45 -4.73
N GLY A 168 7.91 27.05 -4.82
CA GLY A 168 8.88 26.76 -5.87
C GLY A 168 9.28 25.28 -5.91
N VAL A 169 9.49 24.65 -4.74
CA VAL A 169 9.76 23.20 -4.65
C VAL A 169 8.58 22.36 -5.15
N LEU A 170 7.35 22.73 -4.76
CA LEU A 170 6.14 22.03 -5.25
C LEU A 170 6.00 22.13 -6.78
N VAL A 171 6.19 23.33 -7.34
CA VAL A 171 6.12 23.56 -8.79
C VAL A 171 7.22 22.76 -9.50
N ALA A 172 8.45 22.78 -8.99
CA ALA A 172 9.55 21.99 -9.56
C ALA A 172 9.26 20.48 -9.52
N ALA A 173 8.70 19.97 -8.42
CA ALA A 173 8.33 18.57 -8.31
C ALA A 173 7.25 18.17 -9.32
N VAL A 174 6.23 19.01 -9.51
CA VAL A 174 5.20 18.79 -10.54
C VAL A 174 5.83 18.84 -11.95
N PHE A 175 6.74 19.77 -12.21
CA PHE A 175 7.45 19.82 -13.48
C PHE A 175 8.27 18.55 -13.75
N LEU A 176 8.92 17.99 -12.71
CA LEU A 176 9.67 16.74 -12.85
C LEU A 176 8.77 15.56 -13.29
N THR A 177 7.47 15.57 -12.98
CA THR A 177 6.56 14.52 -13.46
C THR A 177 6.38 14.52 -14.98
N ILE A 178 6.57 15.66 -15.64
CA ILE A 178 6.43 15.81 -17.09
C ILE A 178 7.62 15.15 -17.80
N VAL A 179 8.82 15.25 -17.19
CA VAL A 179 10.06 14.72 -17.80
C VAL A 179 10.42 13.33 -17.30
N ALA A 180 9.80 12.88 -16.21
CA ALA A 180 10.04 11.54 -15.64
C ALA A 180 9.50 10.45 -16.61
N PRO A 181 10.28 9.38 -16.87
CA PRO A 181 9.81 8.26 -17.67
C PRO A 181 8.55 7.64 -17.07
N HIS A 182 7.66 7.17 -17.93
CA HIS A 182 6.38 6.54 -17.52
C HIS A 182 6.12 5.20 -18.23
N GLY A 183 7.15 4.63 -18.86
CA GLY A 183 7.03 3.44 -19.69
C GLY A 183 6.26 3.71 -20.98
N GLN A 184 6.20 2.72 -21.83
CA GLN A 184 5.47 2.79 -23.10
C GLN A 184 4.70 1.52 -23.36
N ALA A 185 3.55 1.62 -24.00
CA ALA A 185 2.76 0.49 -24.42
C ALA A 185 3.50 -0.29 -25.52
N ILE A 186 3.49 -1.61 -25.43
CA ILE A 186 4.08 -2.52 -26.42
C ILE A 186 3.05 -3.42 -27.06
N ASP A 187 1.95 -3.69 -26.34
CA ASP A 187 0.84 -4.50 -26.80
C ASP A 187 -0.43 -4.16 -26.03
N THR A 188 -1.55 -4.70 -26.47
CA THR A 188 -2.86 -4.54 -25.83
C THR A 188 -3.53 -5.89 -25.72
N ILE A 189 -4.10 -6.18 -24.55
CA ILE A 189 -4.72 -7.47 -24.22
C ILE A 189 -6.10 -7.26 -23.62
N ASP A 190 -6.97 -8.26 -23.76
CA ASP A 190 -8.29 -8.30 -23.13
C ASP A 190 -8.24 -9.12 -21.85
N ILE A 191 -8.70 -8.55 -20.73
CA ILE A 191 -8.67 -9.21 -19.42
C ILE A 191 -10.05 -9.29 -18.77
N ALA A 192 -10.20 -10.28 -17.89
CA ALA A 192 -11.32 -10.32 -16.96
C ALA A 192 -10.84 -10.42 -15.51
N ILE A 193 -11.51 -9.71 -14.60
CA ILE A 193 -11.34 -9.81 -13.15
C ILE A 193 -12.64 -10.31 -12.56
N VAL A 194 -12.61 -11.41 -11.85
CA VAL A 194 -13.82 -12.04 -11.27
C VAL A 194 -13.91 -11.73 -9.79
N GLN A 195 -15.02 -11.14 -9.38
CA GLN A 195 -15.44 -10.97 -7.99
C GLN A 195 -16.66 -11.84 -7.73
N GLY A 196 -16.50 -12.90 -6.91
CA GLY A 196 -17.59 -13.81 -6.60
C GLY A 196 -18.64 -13.24 -5.66
N GLY A 197 -18.33 -12.11 -5.00
CA GLY A 197 -19.21 -11.49 -4.02
C GLY A 197 -19.35 -12.29 -2.72
N GLY A 198 -20.30 -11.88 -1.89
CA GLY A 198 -20.61 -12.60 -0.66
C GLY A 198 -20.48 -11.75 0.61
N PRO A 199 -20.61 -12.36 1.79
CA PRO A 199 -20.64 -11.63 3.05
C PRO A 199 -19.27 -11.04 3.42
N GLN A 200 -19.30 -10.04 4.29
CA GLN A 200 -18.13 -9.36 4.86
C GLN A 200 -18.05 -9.57 6.37
N ASN A 201 -16.89 -9.28 6.97
CA ASN A 201 -16.61 -9.31 8.40
C ASN A 201 -16.77 -10.72 8.99
N THR A 202 -17.37 -10.85 10.17
CA THR A 202 -17.59 -12.12 10.86
C THR A 202 -18.39 -13.12 10.04
N ARG A 203 -19.28 -12.67 9.16
CA ARG A 203 -20.00 -13.53 8.22
C ARG A 203 -19.07 -14.13 7.18
N ALA A 204 -18.10 -13.36 6.68
CA ALA A 204 -17.08 -13.88 5.77
C ALA A 204 -16.21 -14.93 6.44
N ALA A 205 -15.79 -14.71 7.70
CA ALA A 205 -15.01 -15.67 8.47
C ALA A 205 -15.74 -17.00 8.71
N ASN A 206 -17.09 -16.97 8.74
CA ASN A 206 -17.93 -18.16 8.90
C ASN A 206 -18.37 -18.80 7.55
N THR A 207 -18.01 -18.20 6.42
CA THR A 207 -18.29 -18.76 5.08
C THR A 207 -17.28 -19.84 4.77
N SER A 208 -17.75 -21.00 4.27
CA SER A 208 -16.84 -22.07 3.90
C SER A 208 -15.99 -21.68 2.66
N SER A 209 -14.75 -22.13 2.62
CA SER A 209 -13.88 -21.89 1.46
C SER A 209 -14.47 -22.48 0.17
N ARG A 210 -15.18 -23.61 0.27
CA ARG A 210 -15.89 -24.19 -0.87
C ARG A 210 -16.98 -23.26 -1.41
N GLU A 211 -17.73 -22.59 -0.54
CA GLU A 211 -18.77 -21.64 -0.96
C GLU A 211 -18.15 -20.40 -1.66
N VAL A 212 -17.03 -19.91 -1.16
CA VAL A 212 -16.28 -18.82 -1.81
C VAL A 212 -15.81 -19.26 -3.21
N PHE A 213 -15.25 -20.46 -3.33
CA PHE A 213 -14.80 -21.02 -4.60
C PHE A 213 -15.95 -21.15 -5.60
N VAL A 214 -17.07 -21.76 -5.20
CA VAL A 214 -18.25 -21.96 -6.07
C VAL A 214 -18.79 -20.62 -6.57
N ARG A 215 -18.87 -19.61 -5.73
CA ARG A 215 -19.28 -18.26 -6.16
C ARG A 215 -18.36 -17.66 -7.24
N HIS A 216 -17.07 -17.97 -7.21
CA HIS A 216 -16.14 -17.52 -8.26
C HIS A 216 -16.32 -18.32 -9.54
N LEU A 217 -16.59 -19.64 -9.46
CA LEU A 217 -16.96 -20.44 -10.64
C LEU A 217 -18.25 -19.89 -11.28
N GLU A 218 -19.29 -19.65 -10.49
CA GLU A 218 -20.56 -19.09 -10.96
C GLU A 218 -20.38 -17.70 -11.58
N ALA A 219 -19.62 -16.81 -10.91
CA ALA A 219 -19.35 -15.47 -11.42
C ALA A 219 -18.53 -15.49 -12.73
N SER A 220 -17.61 -16.46 -12.87
CA SER A 220 -16.77 -16.62 -14.08
C SER A 220 -17.59 -16.94 -15.33
N GLN A 221 -18.79 -17.51 -15.18
CA GLN A 221 -19.73 -17.71 -16.30
C GLN A 221 -20.22 -16.38 -16.90
N GLY A 222 -20.02 -15.26 -16.20
CA GLY A 222 -20.32 -13.91 -16.67
C GLY A 222 -19.24 -13.31 -17.57
N VAL A 223 -18.11 -13.97 -17.79
CA VAL A 223 -17.06 -13.54 -18.73
C VAL A 223 -17.61 -13.61 -20.15
N GLN A 224 -17.46 -12.54 -20.92
CA GLN A 224 -18.01 -12.44 -22.27
C GLN A 224 -16.92 -12.31 -23.33
N GLY A 225 -17.01 -13.12 -24.36
CA GLY A 225 -16.06 -13.11 -25.48
C GLY A 225 -14.67 -13.64 -25.10
N PRO A 226 -13.73 -13.59 -26.02
CA PRO A 226 -12.37 -14.02 -25.75
C PRO A 226 -11.67 -13.05 -24.79
N VAL A 227 -10.88 -13.61 -23.87
CA VAL A 227 -9.98 -12.86 -22.98
C VAL A 227 -8.62 -13.56 -22.94
N ASP A 228 -7.56 -12.79 -22.77
CA ASP A 228 -6.20 -13.35 -22.73
C ASP A 228 -5.87 -14.03 -21.40
N PHE A 229 -6.49 -13.57 -20.30
CA PHE A 229 -6.49 -14.27 -19.02
C PHE A 229 -7.60 -13.77 -18.09
N VAL A 230 -7.90 -14.58 -17.07
CA VAL A 230 -8.86 -14.27 -16.00
C VAL A 230 -8.11 -14.17 -14.67
N LEU A 231 -8.30 -13.08 -13.93
CA LEU A 231 -7.72 -12.88 -12.60
C LEU A 231 -8.75 -13.17 -11.51
N TRP A 232 -8.46 -14.10 -10.62
CA TRP A 232 -9.19 -14.37 -9.39
C TRP A 232 -8.50 -13.80 -8.16
N PRO A 233 -9.24 -13.50 -7.09
CA PRO A 233 -8.71 -12.94 -5.86
C PRO A 233 -7.81 -13.89 -5.04
N GLU A 234 -7.18 -13.32 -4.01
CA GLU A 234 -6.48 -14.05 -2.94
C GLU A 234 -7.44 -14.95 -2.15
N ASN A 235 -6.97 -16.14 -1.74
CA ASN A 235 -7.67 -17.06 -0.84
C ASN A 235 -9.04 -17.55 -1.35
N VAL A 236 -9.22 -17.71 -2.64
CA VAL A 236 -10.43 -18.28 -3.22
C VAL A 236 -10.41 -19.79 -3.18
N VAL A 237 -9.22 -20.37 -3.37
CA VAL A 237 -9.01 -21.82 -3.42
C VAL A 237 -8.27 -22.27 -2.17
N HIS A 238 -8.85 -23.24 -1.44
CA HIS A 238 -8.22 -23.82 -0.24
C HIS A 238 -8.08 -25.33 -0.41
N THR A 239 -6.86 -25.84 -0.21
CA THR A 239 -6.55 -27.28 -0.31
C THR A 239 -5.75 -27.78 0.89
N ARG A 240 -5.77 -29.09 1.10
CA ARG A 240 -4.84 -29.79 1.98
C ARG A 240 -3.76 -30.41 1.10
N GLY A 241 -2.54 -29.87 1.22
CA GLY A 241 -1.44 -30.20 0.32
C GLY A 241 -1.49 -29.45 -1.01
N PRO A 242 -0.64 -29.85 -1.98
CA PRO A 242 -0.50 -29.16 -3.26
C PRO A 242 -1.81 -29.17 -4.06
N LEU A 243 -2.18 -28.02 -4.62
CA LEU A 243 -3.41 -27.88 -5.42
C LEU A 243 -3.48 -28.85 -6.59
N VAL A 244 -2.36 -29.06 -7.28
CA VAL A 244 -2.29 -29.90 -8.49
C VAL A 244 -2.66 -31.39 -8.25
N ASP A 245 -2.65 -31.82 -7.00
CA ASP A 245 -2.98 -33.21 -6.61
C ASP A 245 -4.45 -33.33 -6.12
N THR A 246 -5.30 -32.34 -6.40
CA THR A 246 -6.66 -32.29 -5.86
C THR A 246 -7.73 -32.21 -6.95
N PRO A 247 -8.96 -32.69 -6.69
CA PRO A 247 -10.09 -32.53 -7.63
C PRO A 247 -10.45 -31.05 -7.88
N VAL A 248 -10.06 -30.13 -6.98
CA VAL A 248 -10.28 -28.68 -7.16
C VAL A 248 -9.45 -28.14 -8.34
N TYR A 249 -8.28 -28.75 -8.58
CA TYR A 249 -7.48 -28.42 -9.77
C TYR A 249 -8.20 -28.76 -11.06
N ASP A 250 -8.84 -29.96 -11.12
CA ASP A 250 -9.60 -30.39 -12.29
C ASP A 250 -10.78 -29.43 -12.56
N GLU A 251 -11.48 -28.94 -11.50
CA GLU A 251 -12.56 -27.96 -11.63
C GLU A 251 -12.04 -26.60 -12.19
N LEU A 252 -10.82 -26.19 -11.81
CA LEU A 252 -10.19 -24.98 -12.36
C LEU A 252 -9.77 -25.16 -13.81
N VAL A 253 -9.24 -26.34 -14.17
CA VAL A 253 -8.90 -26.69 -15.57
C VAL A 253 -10.16 -26.69 -16.43
N GLU A 254 -11.26 -27.31 -15.97
CA GLU A 254 -12.55 -27.28 -16.67
C GLU A 254 -13.04 -25.86 -16.90
N MET A 255 -12.98 -25.00 -15.89
CA MET A 255 -13.35 -23.59 -16.03
C MET A 255 -12.42 -22.84 -17.00
N ALA A 256 -11.10 -23.10 -16.99
CA ALA A 256 -10.16 -22.50 -17.94
C ALA A 256 -10.46 -22.96 -19.39
N GLN A 257 -10.88 -24.21 -19.57
CA GLN A 257 -11.32 -24.75 -20.87
C GLN A 257 -12.61 -24.09 -21.34
N ASP A 258 -13.60 -23.93 -20.45
CA ASP A 258 -14.87 -23.26 -20.76
C ASP A 258 -14.68 -21.81 -21.20
N LEU A 259 -13.68 -21.12 -20.60
CA LEU A 259 -13.35 -19.73 -20.92
C LEU A 259 -12.35 -19.59 -22.08
N ASP A 260 -11.74 -20.70 -22.51
CA ASP A 260 -10.61 -20.74 -23.47
C ASP A 260 -9.48 -19.74 -23.08
N ALA A 261 -9.23 -19.60 -21.76
CA ALA A 261 -8.30 -18.62 -21.21
C ALA A 261 -7.62 -19.14 -19.93
N PRO A 262 -6.35 -18.79 -19.67
CA PRO A 262 -5.69 -19.06 -18.39
C PRO A 262 -6.40 -18.37 -17.22
N ILE A 263 -6.52 -19.05 -16.09
CA ILE A 263 -7.00 -18.49 -14.83
C ILE A 263 -5.83 -18.30 -13.87
N ILE A 264 -5.65 -17.08 -13.37
CA ILE A 264 -4.69 -16.77 -12.32
C ILE A 264 -5.45 -16.76 -10.98
N ALA A 265 -5.36 -17.84 -10.22
CA ALA A 265 -6.14 -18.06 -9.00
C ALA A 265 -5.31 -17.88 -7.73
N GLY A 266 -5.90 -17.23 -6.70
CA GLY A 266 -5.31 -17.15 -5.37
C GLY A 266 -5.64 -18.40 -4.54
N ILE A 267 -4.60 -19.05 -4.02
CA ILE A 267 -4.67 -20.35 -3.37
C ILE A 267 -4.09 -20.34 -1.95
N ILE A 268 -4.68 -21.12 -1.07
CA ILE A 268 -4.11 -21.52 0.22
C ILE A 268 -3.89 -23.02 0.22
N GLU A 269 -2.65 -23.45 0.37
CA GLU A 269 -2.26 -24.84 0.53
C GLU A 269 -1.86 -25.08 1.99
N THR A 270 -2.60 -25.91 2.72
CA THR A 270 -2.37 -26.18 4.14
C THR A 270 -1.63 -27.49 4.33
N PHE A 271 -0.52 -27.43 5.03
CA PHE A 271 0.32 -28.57 5.43
C PHE A 271 0.19 -28.75 6.93
N GLY A 272 -0.97 -29.28 7.37
CA GLY A 272 -1.35 -29.36 8.78
C GLY A 272 -0.37 -30.14 9.65
N ASP A 273 0.19 -31.23 9.12
CA ASP A 273 1.16 -32.07 9.83
C ASP A 273 2.51 -31.37 10.04
N GLU A 274 2.84 -30.39 9.19
CA GLU A 274 4.06 -29.60 9.26
C GLU A 274 3.85 -28.23 9.93
N GLY A 275 2.61 -27.87 10.28
CA GLY A 275 2.27 -26.66 11.03
C GLY A 275 2.38 -25.33 10.25
N PHE A 276 2.31 -25.37 8.92
CA PHE A 276 2.32 -24.17 8.09
C PHE A 276 1.29 -24.22 6.92
N PHE A 277 1.08 -23.09 6.28
CA PHE A 277 0.38 -22.98 5.01
C PHE A 277 1.15 -22.09 4.03
N LEU A 278 0.87 -22.26 2.73
CA LEU A 278 1.33 -21.39 1.66
C LEU A 278 0.16 -20.52 1.17
N ASN A 279 0.42 -19.22 0.99
CA ASN A 279 -0.49 -18.29 0.33
C ASN A 279 0.15 -17.94 -1.01
N ALA A 280 -0.51 -18.29 -2.11
CA ALA A 280 0.08 -18.16 -3.43
C ALA A 280 -0.95 -17.75 -4.48
N SER A 281 -0.45 -17.40 -5.67
CA SER A 281 -1.22 -17.32 -6.90
C SER A 281 -0.62 -18.30 -7.91
N MET A 282 -1.47 -18.96 -8.71
CA MET A 282 -1.06 -19.92 -9.72
C MET A 282 -1.82 -19.66 -11.01
N THR A 283 -1.13 -19.79 -12.14
CA THR A 283 -1.71 -19.72 -13.48
C THR A 283 -2.06 -21.11 -13.95
N ILE A 284 -3.34 -21.38 -14.16
CA ILE A 284 -3.90 -22.65 -14.64
C ILE A 284 -4.33 -22.46 -16.09
N ASN A 285 -3.74 -23.24 -17.00
CA ASN A 285 -4.00 -23.16 -18.43
C ASN A 285 -5.13 -24.09 -18.88
N PRO A 286 -5.83 -23.81 -20.01
CA PRO A 286 -6.86 -24.68 -20.56
C PRO A 286 -6.39 -26.09 -20.91
N ASP A 287 -5.10 -26.28 -21.20
CA ASP A 287 -4.51 -27.60 -21.48
C ASP A 287 -4.21 -28.41 -20.22
N GLY A 288 -4.56 -27.92 -19.05
CA GLY A 288 -4.33 -28.58 -17.77
C GLY A 288 -2.91 -28.41 -17.21
N THR A 289 -2.06 -27.62 -17.85
CA THR A 289 -0.74 -27.25 -17.30
C THR A 289 -0.84 -26.03 -16.38
N ASN A 290 0.14 -25.85 -15.51
CA ASN A 290 0.36 -24.55 -14.83
C ASN A 290 1.63 -23.90 -15.38
N SER A 291 1.55 -22.62 -15.75
CA SER A 291 2.66 -21.88 -16.36
C SER A 291 3.33 -20.90 -15.40
N GLY A 292 2.72 -20.59 -14.25
CA GLY A 292 3.26 -19.64 -13.30
C GLY A 292 2.79 -19.87 -11.88
N ARG A 293 3.68 -19.61 -10.91
CA ARG A 293 3.36 -19.61 -9.48
C ARG A 293 4.15 -18.52 -8.76
N TYR A 294 3.46 -17.80 -7.91
CA TYR A 294 4.04 -16.83 -6.98
C TYR A 294 3.57 -17.14 -5.56
N ASP A 295 4.51 -17.41 -4.65
CA ASP A 295 4.25 -17.55 -3.23
C ASP A 295 4.47 -16.21 -2.52
N LYS A 296 3.49 -15.77 -1.74
CA LYS A 296 3.48 -14.49 -1.02
C LYS A 296 4.69 -14.37 -0.08
N LEU A 297 5.47 -13.32 -0.26
CA LEU A 297 6.67 -13.06 0.56
C LEU A 297 6.33 -12.28 1.84
N ARG A 298 5.59 -11.15 1.71
CA ARG A 298 5.25 -10.28 2.84
C ARG A 298 3.96 -10.72 3.51
N ARG A 299 4.12 -11.31 4.68
CA ARG A 299 3.00 -11.85 5.48
C ARG A 299 2.42 -10.77 6.39
N VAL A 300 1.13 -10.85 6.68
CA VAL A 300 0.43 -9.97 7.62
C VAL A 300 0.81 -10.35 9.06
N PRO A 301 1.47 -9.46 9.84
CA PRO A 301 1.73 -9.74 11.24
C PRO A 301 0.44 -9.95 12.03
N PHE A 302 0.38 -10.98 12.86
CA PHE A 302 -0.78 -11.43 13.66
C PHE A 302 -1.98 -11.93 12.85
N GLY A 303 -1.97 -11.81 11.53
CA GLY A 303 -2.99 -12.38 10.64
C GLY A 303 -2.51 -13.67 9.98
N GLU A 304 -1.28 -13.67 9.44
CA GLU A 304 -0.70 -14.81 8.72
C GLU A 304 0.49 -15.44 9.45
N PHE A 305 1.10 -14.73 10.38
CA PHE A 305 2.13 -15.28 11.27
C PHE A 305 2.12 -14.52 12.61
N VAL A 306 2.63 -15.17 13.66
CA VAL A 306 2.71 -14.56 14.99
C VAL A 306 4.16 -14.16 15.28
N PRO A 307 4.48 -12.84 15.27
CA PRO A 307 5.79 -12.38 15.73
C PRO A 307 6.05 -12.82 17.17
N PHE A 308 7.27 -13.29 17.47
CA PHE A 308 7.64 -13.78 18.79
C PHE A 308 6.70 -14.89 19.33
N ARG A 309 6.20 -15.77 18.46
CA ARG A 309 5.26 -16.86 18.80
C ARG A 309 5.61 -17.54 20.14
N GLY A 310 6.84 -17.98 20.34
CA GLY A 310 7.26 -18.66 21.56
C GLY A 310 7.17 -17.83 22.87
N LEU A 311 7.09 -16.50 22.77
CA LEU A 311 6.81 -15.63 23.92
C LEU A 311 5.31 -15.48 24.16
N ILE A 312 4.54 -15.25 23.08
CA ILE A 312 3.09 -15.03 23.16
C ILE A 312 2.38 -16.34 23.58
N GLU A 313 2.84 -17.48 23.12
CA GLU A 313 2.33 -18.81 23.47
C GLU A 313 2.36 -19.09 24.97
N ARG A 314 3.34 -18.51 25.69
CA ARG A 314 3.41 -18.63 27.16
C ARG A 314 2.36 -17.79 27.90
N VAL A 315 1.85 -16.73 27.27
CA VAL A 315 0.95 -15.74 27.89
C VAL A 315 -0.50 -15.91 27.41
N ALA A 316 -0.69 -16.29 26.15
CA ALA A 316 -2.00 -16.35 25.51
C ALA A 316 -2.07 -17.46 24.43
N PRO A 317 -1.86 -18.74 24.78
CA PRO A 317 -1.81 -19.84 23.81
C PRO A 317 -3.11 -20.00 23.01
N ASP A 318 -4.25 -19.79 23.65
CA ASP A 318 -5.58 -19.99 23.04
C ASP A 318 -5.95 -18.97 21.96
N PHE A 319 -5.17 -17.89 21.84
CA PHE A 319 -5.40 -16.83 20.84
C PHE A 319 -4.51 -16.95 19.61
N LEU A 320 -3.68 -17.99 19.53
CA LEU A 320 -2.75 -18.15 18.43
C LEU A 320 -3.34 -19.03 17.32
N PRO A 321 -3.19 -18.63 16.02
CA PRO A 321 -3.53 -19.52 14.91
C PRO A 321 -2.65 -20.77 14.96
N THR A 322 -3.21 -21.92 14.57
CA THR A 322 -2.52 -23.21 14.60
C THR A 322 -1.30 -23.22 13.66
N ASN A 323 -1.44 -22.62 12.48
CA ASN A 323 -0.42 -22.60 11.44
C ASN A 323 0.00 -21.17 11.11
N ASP A 324 1.29 -20.97 10.84
CA ASP A 324 1.81 -19.72 10.26
C ASP A 324 1.98 -19.87 8.75
N ALA A 325 1.76 -18.79 8.01
CA ALA A 325 2.13 -18.74 6.59
C ALA A 325 3.65 -18.86 6.44
N LYS A 326 4.11 -19.72 5.54
CA LYS A 326 5.52 -19.77 5.13
C LYS A 326 5.77 -18.73 4.04
N PRO A 327 6.78 -17.86 4.19
CA PRO A 327 7.05 -16.84 3.17
C PRO A 327 7.60 -17.45 1.89
N GLY A 328 7.19 -16.89 0.75
CA GLY A 328 7.83 -17.16 -0.55
C GLY A 328 9.27 -16.62 -0.59
N THR A 329 10.01 -17.02 -1.60
CA THR A 329 11.41 -16.62 -1.80
C THR A 329 11.70 -16.12 -3.22
N GLY A 330 10.73 -16.23 -4.13
CA GLY A 330 10.84 -15.85 -5.54
C GLY A 330 10.71 -14.36 -5.82
N PRO A 331 11.05 -13.96 -7.04
CA PRO A 331 10.74 -12.61 -7.52
C PRO A 331 9.23 -12.38 -7.58
N ALA A 332 8.83 -11.10 -7.54
CA ALA A 332 7.41 -10.70 -7.55
C ALA A 332 6.82 -10.73 -8.97
N ILE A 333 6.89 -11.89 -9.63
CA ILE A 333 6.38 -12.11 -10.99
C ILE A 333 5.58 -13.40 -11.09
N ILE A 334 4.70 -13.43 -12.09
CA ILE A 334 3.95 -14.62 -12.51
C ILE A 334 3.75 -14.60 -14.02
N GLU A 335 3.80 -15.77 -14.68
CA GLU A 335 3.49 -15.88 -16.10
C GLU A 335 1.98 -15.94 -16.30
N THR A 336 1.47 -15.20 -17.29
CA THR A 336 0.03 -15.05 -17.55
C THR A 336 -0.46 -15.76 -18.80
N GLY A 337 0.44 -16.30 -19.61
CA GLY A 337 0.14 -16.80 -20.96
C GLY A 337 0.42 -15.80 -22.07
N VAL A 338 0.33 -14.49 -21.77
CA VAL A 338 0.62 -13.39 -22.72
C VAL A 338 1.83 -12.53 -22.29
N GLY A 339 2.58 -13.01 -21.29
CA GLY A 339 3.79 -12.38 -20.80
C GLY A 339 3.89 -12.41 -19.29
N THR A 340 5.00 -11.91 -18.78
CA THR A 340 5.29 -11.83 -17.37
C THR A 340 4.53 -10.65 -16.73
N ALA A 341 3.73 -10.92 -15.71
CA ALA A 341 3.13 -9.90 -14.87
C ALA A 341 3.92 -9.73 -13.57
N ALA A 342 4.04 -8.50 -13.09
CA ALA A 342 4.39 -8.26 -11.69
C ALA A 342 3.20 -8.63 -10.81
N ILE A 343 3.45 -9.13 -9.60
CA ILE A 343 2.38 -9.54 -8.68
C ILE A 343 2.68 -9.10 -7.25
N SER A 344 1.65 -8.62 -6.58
CA SER A 344 1.67 -8.29 -5.15
C SER A 344 0.38 -8.82 -4.52
N ILE A 345 0.48 -9.83 -3.65
CA ILE A 345 -0.70 -10.41 -3.02
C ILE A 345 -1.10 -9.56 -1.81
N SER A 346 -2.26 -8.90 -1.89
CA SER A 346 -2.96 -8.25 -0.77
C SER A 346 -2.09 -7.25 0.01
N TRP A 347 -1.59 -7.62 1.19
CA TRP A 347 -0.73 -6.79 2.04
C TRP A 347 0.49 -6.22 1.31
N GLU A 348 0.98 -6.94 0.32
CA GLU A 348 2.18 -6.56 -0.43
C GLU A 348 1.99 -5.27 -1.24
N VAL A 349 0.77 -4.94 -1.67
CA VAL A 349 0.50 -3.72 -2.46
C VAL A 349 0.76 -2.43 -1.67
N PHE A 350 0.70 -2.49 -0.34
CA PHE A 350 1.03 -1.35 0.50
C PHE A 350 2.53 -1.04 0.51
N HIS A 351 3.37 -2.04 0.17
CA HIS A 351 4.82 -1.92 0.06
C HIS A 351 5.22 -1.72 -1.41
N ASP A 352 6.11 -0.78 -1.66
CA ASP A 352 6.58 -0.47 -3.01
C ASP A 352 7.62 -1.46 -3.53
N ASP A 353 8.37 -2.11 -2.65
CA ASP A 353 9.47 -3.00 -2.99
C ASP A 353 9.04 -4.22 -3.83
N ARG A 354 7.85 -4.79 -3.60
CA ARG A 354 7.37 -5.92 -4.42
C ARG A 354 7.02 -5.48 -5.83
N THR A 355 6.39 -4.32 -5.98
CA THR A 355 6.15 -3.73 -7.31
C THR A 355 7.48 -3.45 -8.02
N TYR A 356 8.46 -2.87 -7.33
CA TYR A 356 9.76 -2.57 -7.94
C TYR A 356 10.55 -3.83 -8.30
N ASP A 357 10.48 -4.86 -7.47
CA ASP A 357 11.05 -6.18 -7.78
C ASP A 357 10.38 -6.80 -9.01
N GLY A 358 9.06 -6.80 -9.09
CA GLY A 358 8.32 -7.26 -10.26
C GLY A 358 8.70 -6.53 -11.55
N MET A 359 8.82 -5.19 -11.50
CA MET A 359 9.27 -4.39 -12.65
C MET A 359 10.70 -4.72 -13.07
N SER A 360 11.61 -4.92 -12.11
CA SER A 360 13.01 -5.26 -12.39
C SER A 360 13.17 -6.66 -12.99
N ASN A 361 12.18 -7.53 -12.79
CA ASN A 361 12.11 -8.88 -13.35
C ASN A 361 11.20 -8.99 -14.60
N GLY A 362 10.90 -7.86 -15.23
CA GLY A 362 10.23 -7.84 -16.55
C GLY A 362 8.71 -7.75 -16.51
N GLY A 363 8.10 -7.40 -15.38
CA GLY A 363 6.65 -7.23 -15.27
C GLY A 363 6.09 -6.19 -16.23
N LEU A 364 5.20 -6.61 -17.12
CA LEU A 364 4.56 -5.78 -18.14
C LEU A 364 3.24 -5.17 -17.67
N ILE A 365 2.60 -5.77 -16.69
CA ILE A 365 1.38 -5.36 -16.01
C ILE A 365 1.52 -5.72 -14.53
N GLN A 366 0.75 -5.09 -13.63
CA GLN A 366 0.76 -5.39 -12.19
C GLN A 366 -0.55 -6.06 -11.78
N LEU A 367 -0.46 -7.23 -11.14
CA LEU A 367 -1.58 -7.93 -10.54
C LEU A 367 -1.59 -7.72 -9.01
N ASN A 368 -2.78 -7.48 -8.45
CA ASN A 368 -3.01 -7.41 -7.01
C ASN A 368 -4.22 -8.27 -6.61
N PRO A 369 -4.08 -9.62 -6.60
CA PRO A 369 -5.09 -10.45 -5.96
C PRO A 369 -5.10 -10.18 -4.45
N THR A 370 -6.26 -9.87 -3.91
CA THR A 370 -6.39 -9.41 -2.51
C THR A 370 -7.61 -10.04 -1.83
N ASN A 371 -7.62 -10.02 -0.49
CA ASN A 371 -8.78 -10.43 0.28
C ASN A 371 -9.04 -9.47 1.43
N GLY A 372 -10.03 -8.60 1.25
CA GLY A 372 -10.51 -7.65 2.24
C GLY A 372 -11.81 -8.08 2.95
N SER A 373 -12.27 -9.32 2.76
CA SER A 373 -13.58 -9.78 3.24
C SER A 373 -13.73 -9.77 4.76
N SER A 374 -12.65 -9.98 5.50
CA SER A 374 -12.66 -10.01 6.97
C SER A 374 -12.78 -8.62 7.61
N PHE A 375 -12.69 -7.54 6.85
CA PHE A 375 -12.71 -6.17 7.37
C PHE A 375 -14.03 -5.47 7.07
N TRP A 376 -14.38 -4.50 7.91
CA TRP A 376 -15.55 -3.67 7.78
C TRP A 376 -15.19 -2.17 7.73
N LEU A 377 -16.19 -1.29 7.58
CA LEU A 377 -16.03 0.17 7.44
C LEU A 377 -15.25 0.62 6.21
N THR A 378 -14.87 -0.29 5.33
CA THR A 378 -14.16 0.01 4.06
C THR A 378 -12.81 0.72 4.19
N ILE A 379 -12.32 0.98 5.42
CA ILE A 379 -11.10 1.77 5.64
C ILE A 379 -9.88 1.09 4.99
N VAL A 380 -9.65 -0.20 5.27
CA VAL A 380 -8.50 -0.90 4.69
C VAL A 380 -8.68 -1.14 3.20
N GLN A 381 -9.89 -1.50 2.75
CA GLN A 381 -10.19 -1.77 1.34
C GLN A 381 -9.99 -0.51 0.47
N THR A 382 -10.41 0.67 0.96
CA THR A 382 -10.20 1.94 0.25
C THR A 382 -8.74 2.37 0.26
N GLN A 383 -7.99 2.14 1.34
CA GLN A 383 -6.55 2.36 1.38
C GLN A 383 -5.80 1.39 0.45
N GLN A 384 -6.33 0.19 0.23
CA GLN A 384 -5.77 -0.78 -0.69
C GLN A 384 -5.93 -0.33 -2.14
N ILE A 385 -7.12 0.13 -2.56
CA ILE A 385 -7.32 0.76 -3.87
C ILE A 385 -6.37 1.96 -4.06
N ALA A 386 -6.29 2.85 -3.07
CA ALA A 386 -5.38 3.99 -3.10
C ALA A 386 -3.91 3.57 -3.26
N SER A 387 -3.51 2.47 -2.63
CA SER A 387 -2.16 1.91 -2.80
C SER A 387 -1.97 1.35 -4.20
N SER A 388 -2.95 0.64 -4.76
CA SER A 388 -2.92 0.16 -6.15
C SER A 388 -2.81 1.32 -7.16
N GLN A 389 -3.50 2.45 -6.93
CA GLN A 389 -3.35 3.67 -7.74
C GLN A 389 -1.91 4.21 -7.67
N LEU A 390 -1.32 4.26 -6.47
CA LEU A 390 0.07 4.69 -6.32
C LEU A 390 1.05 3.72 -6.99
N ARG A 391 0.85 2.40 -6.88
CA ARG A 391 1.66 1.40 -7.59
C ARG A 391 1.57 1.57 -9.11
N ALA A 392 0.38 1.86 -9.64
CA ALA A 392 0.20 2.14 -11.07
C ALA A 392 1.04 3.35 -11.53
N ILE A 393 0.98 4.45 -10.80
CA ILE A 393 1.75 5.68 -11.10
C ILE A 393 3.25 5.44 -10.97
N GLU A 394 3.68 4.79 -9.88
CA GLU A 394 5.09 4.51 -9.61
C GLU A 394 5.74 3.60 -10.65
N SER A 395 5.02 2.58 -11.10
CA SER A 395 5.53 1.62 -12.07
C SER A 395 5.31 2.03 -13.52
N GLY A 396 4.35 2.93 -13.79
CA GLY A 396 3.90 3.24 -15.15
C GLY A 396 3.18 2.06 -15.80
N ARG A 397 2.53 1.19 -14.99
CA ARG A 397 1.80 -0.01 -15.43
C ARG A 397 0.33 0.07 -15.09
N TRP A 398 -0.50 -0.64 -15.86
CA TRP A 398 -1.84 -0.96 -15.44
C TRP A 398 -1.79 -1.85 -14.19
N VAL A 399 -2.71 -1.62 -13.26
CA VAL A 399 -2.87 -2.46 -12.07
C VAL A 399 -4.26 -3.10 -12.11
N LEU A 400 -4.29 -4.42 -12.00
CA LEU A 400 -5.50 -5.23 -11.91
C LEU A 400 -5.64 -5.71 -10.47
N GLN A 401 -6.59 -5.14 -9.73
CA GLN A 401 -6.91 -5.58 -8.38
C GLN A 401 -8.12 -6.50 -8.40
N ALA A 402 -8.01 -7.69 -7.82
CA ALA A 402 -9.10 -8.65 -7.67
C ALA A 402 -9.39 -8.90 -6.19
N ALA A 403 -10.63 -8.76 -5.76
CA ALA A 403 -11.08 -9.02 -4.40
C ALA A 403 -12.30 -9.96 -4.39
N PRO A 404 -12.46 -10.88 -3.41
CA PRO A 404 -13.61 -11.78 -3.39
C PRO A 404 -14.91 -11.05 -3.07
N THR A 405 -14.86 -10.04 -2.20
CA THR A 405 -16.05 -9.28 -1.74
C THR A 405 -15.76 -7.79 -1.50
N GLY A 406 -14.51 -7.36 -1.60
CA GLY A 406 -14.05 -5.98 -1.43
C GLY A 406 -14.20 -5.16 -2.71
N PHE A 407 -13.16 -4.40 -3.06
CA PHE A 407 -13.11 -3.66 -4.30
C PHE A 407 -12.16 -4.34 -5.30
N SER A 408 -12.69 -4.88 -6.38
CA SER A 408 -11.91 -5.18 -7.58
C SER A 408 -11.85 -3.95 -8.47
N ALA A 409 -10.75 -3.73 -9.19
CA ALA A 409 -10.58 -2.55 -10.02
C ALA A 409 -9.60 -2.76 -11.17
N ILE A 410 -9.84 -2.04 -12.28
CA ILE A 410 -8.91 -1.85 -13.40
C ILE A 410 -8.38 -0.42 -13.29
N ILE A 411 -7.06 -0.26 -13.14
CA ILE A 411 -6.41 1.02 -12.84
C ILE A 411 -5.35 1.33 -13.92
N LYS A 412 -5.45 2.51 -14.53
CA LYS A 412 -4.50 3.00 -15.54
C LYS A 412 -3.13 3.35 -14.94
N PRO A 413 -2.09 3.44 -15.78
CA PRO A 413 -0.73 3.85 -15.36
C PRO A 413 -0.64 5.24 -14.72
N ASP A 414 -1.65 6.08 -14.88
CA ASP A 414 -1.76 7.39 -14.25
C ASP A 414 -2.54 7.37 -12.91
N GLY A 415 -2.96 6.17 -12.46
CA GLY A 415 -3.73 5.98 -11.24
C GLY A 415 -5.25 6.13 -11.44
N THR A 416 -5.75 6.42 -12.64
CA THR A 416 -7.18 6.54 -12.91
C THR A 416 -7.85 5.18 -12.81
N ILE A 417 -8.89 5.06 -11.99
CA ILE A 417 -9.74 3.88 -11.91
C ILE A 417 -10.70 3.89 -13.11
N VAL A 418 -10.57 2.90 -13.99
CA VAL A 418 -11.43 2.76 -15.18
C VAL A 418 -12.78 2.17 -14.80
N ASP A 419 -12.75 1.08 -14.04
CA ASP A 419 -13.93 0.41 -13.52
C ASP A 419 -13.64 -0.21 -12.16
N ARG A 420 -14.66 -0.33 -11.31
CA ARG A 420 -14.54 -0.85 -9.95
C ARG A 420 -15.86 -1.50 -9.51
N THR A 421 -15.73 -2.62 -8.80
CA THR A 421 -16.88 -3.28 -8.16
C THR A 421 -17.34 -2.56 -6.90
N GLY A 422 -18.57 -2.85 -6.49
CA GLY A 422 -19.07 -2.59 -5.15
C GLY A 422 -18.65 -3.67 -4.14
N ILE A 423 -18.86 -3.38 -2.85
CA ILE A 423 -18.66 -4.36 -1.78
C ILE A 423 -19.72 -5.44 -1.84
N SER A 424 -19.32 -6.71 -1.63
CA SER A 424 -20.23 -7.87 -1.66
C SER A 424 -20.90 -8.14 -3.01
N GLU A 425 -20.58 -7.38 -4.03
CA GLU A 425 -21.11 -7.51 -5.38
C GLU A 425 -20.50 -8.73 -6.08
N ALA A 426 -21.31 -9.59 -6.69
CA ALA A 426 -20.85 -10.59 -7.65
C ALA A 426 -20.78 -9.91 -9.04
N ARG A 427 -19.58 -9.76 -9.59
CA ARG A 427 -19.37 -9.03 -10.84
C ARG A 427 -18.07 -9.41 -11.53
N VAL A 428 -18.10 -9.42 -12.85
CA VAL A 428 -16.90 -9.48 -13.70
C VAL A 428 -16.58 -8.08 -14.20
N LEU A 429 -15.34 -7.65 -14.02
CA LEU A 429 -14.79 -6.48 -14.70
C LEU A 429 -14.02 -6.98 -15.93
N GLN A 430 -14.32 -6.43 -17.10
CA GLN A 430 -13.61 -6.75 -18.34
C GLN A 430 -13.16 -5.48 -19.03
N GLY A 431 -12.04 -5.57 -19.74
CA GLY A 431 -11.56 -4.46 -20.52
C GLY A 431 -10.22 -4.73 -21.18
N GLU A 432 -9.95 -3.86 -22.13
CA GLU A 432 -8.68 -3.79 -22.84
C GLU A 432 -7.65 -3.03 -21.99
N VAL A 433 -6.48 -3.60 -21.80
CA VAL A 433 -5.37 -3.01 -21.04
C VAL A 433 -4.06 -3.15 -21.80
N GLU A 434 -3.15 -2.20 -21.56
CA GLU A 434 -1.85 -2.21 -22.24
C GLU A 434 -0.82 -3.02 -21.44
N LEU A 435 -0.10 -3.90 -22.10
CA LEU A 435 1.20 -4.37 -21.67
C LEU A 435 2.23 -3.28 -21.92
N ARG A 436 3.03 -2.96 -20.90
CA ARG A 436 3.94 -1.81 -20.96
C ARG A 436 5.34 -2.19 -20.51
N GLU A 437 6.35 -1.56 -21.08
CA GLU A 437 7.76 -1.74 -20.75
C GLU A 437 8.44 -0.43 -20.34
N GLY A 438 9.70 -0.51 -19.93
CA GLY A 438 10.48 0.65 -19.47
C GLY A 438 10.26 0.97 -17.99
N ASN A 439 11.27 1.53 -17.34
CA ASN A 439 11.27 1.85 -15.93
C ASN A 439 11.03 3.34 -15.70
N THR A 440 10.22 3.66 -14.69
CA THR A 440 10.15 5.01 -14.12
C THR A 440 11.40 5.30 -13.28
N TRP A 441 11.57 6.55 -12.86
CA TRP A 441 12.65 6.84 -11.90
C TRP A 441 12.37 6.18 -10.53
N ALA A 442 11.11 6.05 -10.13
CA ALA A 442 10.74 5.38 -8.88
C ALA A 442 11.18 3.92 -8.87
N THR A 443 10.86 3.13 -9.91
CA THR A 443 11.24 1.72 -10.00
C THR A 443 12.76 1.53 -10.19
N ARG A 444 13.43 2.49 -10.82
CA ARG A 444 14.88 2.44 -11.07
C ARG A 444 15.73 2.77 -9.85
N PHE A 445 15.33 3.80 -9.09
CA PHE A 445 16.15 4.32 -7.98
C PHE A 445 15.60 3.94 -6.60
N THR A 446 14.38 3.43 -6.55
CA THR A 446 13.68 3.02 -5.32
C THR A 446 13.64 4.13 -4.25
N TRP A 447 13.78 3.82 -2.97
CA TRP A 447 13.72 4.76 -1.84
C TRP A 447 15.02 5.58 -1.63
N TYR A 448 16.15 5.19 -2.26
CA TYR A 448 17.46 5.79 -2.01
C TYR A 448 17.52 7.31 -2.21
N PRO A 449 16.99 7.89 -3.30
CA PRO A 449 17.05 9.35 -3.49
C PRO A 449 16.34 10.10 -2.37
N MET A 450 15.18 9.62 -1.92
CA MET A 450 14.43 10.28 -0.86
C MET A 450 15.09 10.17 0.51
N PHE A 451 15.80 9.08 0.78
CA PHE A 451 16.66 8.96 1.96
C PHE A 451 17.80 10.00 1.93
N VAL A 452 18.49 10.13 0.80
CA VAL A 452 19.55 11.13 0.63
C VAL A 452 18.99 12.55 0.82
N VAL A 453 17.85 12.86 0.21
CA VAL A 453 17.17 14.16 0.35
C VAL A 453 16.83 14.43 1.82
N ALA A 454 16.35 13.44 2.55
CA ALA A 454 16.04 13.59 3.98
C ALA A 454 17.30 13.86 4.81
N VAL A 455 18.39 13.12 4.58
CA VAL A 455 19.68 13.35 5.28
C VAL A 455 20.23 14.74 4.99
N VAL A 456 20.28 15.14 3.71
CA VAL A 456 20.74 16.48 3.30
C VAL A 456 19.85 17.56 3.92
N GLY A 457 18.52 17.35 3.93
CA GLY A 457 17.56 18.25 4.57
C GLY A 457 17.89 18.49 6.05
N PHE A 458 18.20 17.45 6.81
CA PHE A 458 18.62 17.58 8.21
C PHE A 458 19.95 18.32 8.36
N VAL A 459 20.96 18.01 7.55
CA VAL A 459 22.27 18.68 7.60
C VAL A 459 22.11 20.18 7.35
N VAL A 460 21.35 20.55 6.31
CA VAL A 460 21.07 21.94 5.96
C VAL A 460 20.30 22.64 7.08
N ALA A 461 19.26 21.99 7.60
CA ALA A 461 18.43 22.55 8.67
C ALA A 461 19.21 22.86 9.95
N TRP A 462 20.09 21.96 10.38
CA TRP A 462 20.94 22.17 11.53
C TRP A 462 22.07 23.17 11.25
N GLY A 463 22.52 23.31 10.00
CA GLY A 463 23.42 24.39 9.57
C GLY A 463 22.78 25.76 9.77
N PHE A 464 21.51 25.94 9.40
CA PHE A 464 20.77 27.19 9.66
C PHE A 464 20.58 27.44 11.16
N ALA A 465 20.17 26.44 11.93
CA ALA A 465 19.94 26.59 13.36
C ALA A 465 21.20 27.00 14.14
N ARG A 466 22.40 26.53 13.74
CA ARG A 466 23.68 26.93 14.35
C ARG A 466 24.04 28.38 14.06
N ARG A 467 23.77 28.86 12.84
CA ARG A 467 24.05 30.28 12.47
C ARG A 467 23.20 31.25 13.29
N ASP A 468 21.93 30.89 13.50
CA ASP A 468 21.03 31.72 14.34
C ASP A 468 21.53 31.82 15.79
N SER A 469 22.05 30.72 16.35
CA SER A 469 22.59 30.72 17.74
C SER A 469 23.84 31.58 17.88
N VAL A 470 24.72 31.61 16.89
CA VAL A 470 25.93 32.43 16.87
C VAL A 470 25.57 33.90 16.72
N ALA A 471 24.59 34.26 15.86
CA ALA A 471 24.15 35.61 15.65
C ALA A 471 23.41 36.20 16.87
N SER A 472 22.79 35.36 17.72
CA SER A 472 22.09 35.81 18.93
C SER A 472 23.03 35.98 20.14
N THR A 473 24.28 35.54 20.06
CA THR A 473 25.31 35.66 21.13
C THR A 473 26.39 36.69 20.81
N ALA A 474 26.39 37.23 19.61
CA ALA A 474 27.20 38.38 19.17
C ALA A 474 26.38 39.68 19.21
#